data_daeef24fabdc8cffa79eaee5efe61417
#
_entry.id   daeef24fabdc8cffa79eaee5efe61417
#
_cell.length_a   1.000
_cell.length_b   1.000
_cell.length_c   1.000
_cell.angle_alpha   90.00
_cell.angle_beta   90.00
_cell.angle_gamma   90.00
#
_symmetry.space_group_name_H-M   'P 1'
#
loop_
_entity.id
_entity.type
_entity.pdbx_description
1 polymer ?
#
loop_
_entity_poly.entity_id
_entity_poly.type
_entity_poly.pdbx_seq_one_letter_code
_entity_poly.pdbx_strand_id
1 'polypeptide(L)'
;IATIKKHANNKFIQQVFHYTYNPYKKYGVTSKNCKKNFDLLGHSNTYGNIFTLLDDLRNRVCTGHSAIANVNRFILENKQQEDIIYSILNRDLNMGANTTSINKAINADIIPTFKVALANPYQPKRVDFASGDWYGSRKLDGVRCICRKEMNTVTFFSRNGKEFLTLGNLENEISKIPGDF
;
A
#
# COMPACT_ATOMS: atom_id res chain seq x y z
N ILE A 1 -17.42 -9.86 -6.60
CA ILE A 1 -16.35 -10.85 -6.92
C ILE A 1 -16.62 -11.50 -8.28
N ALA A 2 -17.85 -11.92 -8.60
CA ALA A 2 -18.19 -12.50 -9.91
C ALA A 2 -17.81 -11.59 -11.08
N THR A 3 -18.11 -10.29 -10.99
CA THR A 3 -17.75 -9.28 -11.98
C THR A 3 -16.23 -9.16 -12.16
N ILE A 4 -15.46 -9.19 -11.07
CA ILE A 4 -13.98 -9.13 -11.13
C ILE A 4 -13.44 -10.35 -11.88
N LYS A 5 -13.96 -11.56 -11.58
CA LYS A 5 -13.57 -12.79 -12.28
C LYS A 5 -13.84 -12.72 -13.79
N LYS A 6 -15.00 -12.17 -14.18
CA LYS A 6 -15.37 -12.00 -15.59
C LYS A 6 -14.35 -11.14 -16.37
N HIS A 7 -13.73 -10.17 -15.70
CA HIS A 7 -12.76 -9.24 -16.28
C HIS A 7 -11.32 -9.47 -15.80
N ALA A 8 -11.04 -10.64 -15.23
CA ALA A 8 -9.75 -10.95 -14.62
C ALA A 8 -8.56 -10.78 -15.59
N ASN A 9 -8.74 -11.07 -16.88
CA ASN A 9 -7.70 -10.96 -17.90
C ASN A 9 -7.51 -9.54 -18.47
N ASN A 10 -8.34 -8.58 -18.07
CA ASN A 10 -8.22 -7.20 -18.54
C ASN A 10 -7.05 -6.49 -17.84
N LYS A 11 -5.98 -6.24 -18.58
CA LYS A 11 -4.75 -5.60 -18.07
C LYS A 11 -4.99 -4.20 -17.52
N PHE A 12 -5.88 -3.42 -18.13
CA PHE A 12 -6.22 -2.08 -17.65
C PHE A 12 -6.89 -2.16 -16.25
N ILE A 13 -7.86 -3.06 -16.09
CA ILE A 13 -8.52 -3.28 -14.79
C ILE A 13 -7.52 -3.76 -13.73
N GLN A 14 -6.61 -4.67 -14.08
CA GLN A 14 -5.53 -5.10 -13.20
C GLN A 14 -4.65 -3.93 -12.77
N GLN A 15 -4.28 -3.04 -13.70
CA GLN A 15 -3.52 -1.83 -13.38
C GLN A 15 -4.29 -0.89 -12.45
N VAL A 16 -5.58 -0.64 -12.70
CA VAL A 16 -6.43 0.16 -11.82
C VAL A 16 -6.41 -0.40 -10.40
N PHE A 17 -6.60 -1.71 -10.21
CA PHE A 17 -6.52 -2.35 -8.89
C PHE A 17 -5.14 -2.20 -8.27
N HIS A 18 -4.09 -2.45 -9.03
CA HIS A 18 -2.71 -2.32 -8.56
C HIS A 18 -2.41 -0.90 -8.09
N TYR A 19 -2.76 0.12 -8.88
CA TYR A 19 -2.51 1.52 -8.53
C TYR A 19 -3.39 1.99 -7.37
N THR A 20 -4.62 1.50 -7.26
CA THR A 20 -5.52 1.88 -6.16
C THR A 20 -5.12 1.25 -4.84
N TYR A 21 -4.85 -0.05 -4.82
CA TYR A 21 -4.74 -0.81 -3.57
C TYR A 21 -3.32 -1.18 -3.16
N ASN A 22 -2.30 -0.93 -3.99
CA ASN A 22 -0.91 -1.20 -3.62
C ASN A 22 -0.48 -0.30 -2.44
N PRO A 23 -0.14 -0.86 -1.26
CA PRO A 23 0.18 -0.08 -0.07
C PRO A 23 1.42 0.79 -0.22
N TYR A 24 2.28 0.47 -1.19
CA TYR A 24 3.55 1.17 -1.42
C TYR A 24 3.42 2.33 -2.42
N LYS A 25 2.28 2.46 -3.12
CA LYS A 25 2.01 3.58 -4.01
C LYS A 25 1.27 4.69 -3.25
N LYS A 26 1.95 5.80 -2.98
CA LYS A 26 1.39 6.99 -2.32
C LYS A 26 1.54 8.18 -3.25
N TYR A 27 0.45 8.86 -3.51
CA TYR A 27 0.39 9.95 -4.48
C TYR A 27 0.60 11.35 -3.88
N GLY A 28 0.49 11.49 -2.55
CA GLY A 28 0.68 12.77 -1.87
C GLY A 28 -0.43 13.80 -2.08
N VAL A 29 -1.47 13.45 -2.84
CA VAL A 29 -2.67 14.25 -3.09
C VAL A 29 -3.92 13.45 -2.77
N THR A 30 -5.01 14.13 -2.45
CA THR A 30 -6.32 13.52 -2.18
C THR A 30 -7.37 14.19 -3.05
N SER A 31 -8.48 13.50 -3.31
CA SER A 31 -9.61 14.08 -4.03
C SER A 31 -10.12 15.37 -3.38
N LYS A 32 -10.14 15.42 -2.03
CA LYS A 32 -10.54 16.61 -1.27
C LYS A 32 -9.66 17.82 -1.59
N ASN A 33 -8.34 17.62 -1.64
CA ASN A 33 -7.41 18.71 -1.93
C ASN A 33 -7.50 19.16 -3.40
N CYS A 34 -7.69 18.24 -4.33
CA CYS A 34 -7.90 18.56 -5.74
C CYS A 34 -9.20 19.34 -5.95
N LYS A 35 -10.31 18.87 -5.38
CA LYS A 35 -11.63 19.56 -5.48
C LYS A 35 -11.60 20.95 -4.85
N LYS A 36 -10.96 21.11 -3.68
CA LYS A 36 -10.85 22.41 -2.99
C LYS A 36 -10.07 23.44 -3.81
N ASN A 37 -9.12 23.00 -4.61
CA ASN A 37 -8.21 23.86 -5.38
C ASN A 37 -8.37 23.58 -6.88
N PHE A 38 -9.60 23.39 -7.35
CA PHE A 38 -9.86 23.00 -8.73
C PHE A 38 -9.40 24.06 -9.76
N ASP A 39 -9.36 25.33 -9.36
CA ASP A 39 -8.84 26.43 -10.18
C ASP A 39 -7.33 26.39 -10.40
N LEU A 40 -6.60 25.61 -9.59
CA LEU A 40 -5.19 25.36 -9.85
C LEU A 40 -5.05 24.41 -11.04
N LEU A 41 -4.72 24.98 -12.17
CA LEU A 41 -4.42 24.23 -13.38
C LEU A 41 -2.93 24.37 -13.68
N GLY A 42 -2.22 23.25 -13.68
CA GLY A 42 -0.79 23.22 -13.99
C GLY A 42 -0.50 23.58 -15.43
N HIS A 43 0.73 24.00 -15.66
CA HIS A 43 1.26 24.11 -17.01
C HIS A 43 1.33 22.70 -17.62
N SER A 44 0.60 22.51 -18.68
CA SER A 44 0.63 21.51 -19.75
C SER A 44 1.67 20.38 -19.71
N ASN A 45 1.73 19.58 -18.66
CA ASN A 45 2.21 18.23 -18.83
C ASN A 45 1.00 17.40 -19.27
N THR A 46 0.82 17.24 -20.55
CA THR A 46 -0.21 16.37 -21.14
C THR A 46 0.18 14.93 -20.84
N TYR A 47 -0.41 14.37 -19.81
CA TYR A 47 -0.26 12.94 -19.50
C TYR A 47 -1.11 12.12 -20.48
N GLY A 48 -0.50 11.24 -21.24
CA GLY A 48 -1.21 10.37 -22.17
C GLY A 48 -2.12 9.35 -21.49
N ASN A 49 -1.88 9.04 -20.22
CA ASN A 49 -2.74 8.18 -19.42
C ASN A 49 -2.56 8.48 -17.91
N ILE A 50 -3.53 8.01 -17.12
CA ILE A 50 -3.56 8.22 -15.66
C ILE A 50 -2.35 7.61 -14.95
N PHE A 51 -1.84 6.47 -15.39
CA PHE A 51 -0.78 5.76 -14.69
C PHE A 51 0.55 6.50 -14.75
N THR A 52 0.84 7.20 -15.84
CA THR A 52 2.02 8.07 -15.96
C THR A 52 1.95 9.21 -14.93
N LEU A 53 0.79 9.88 -14.83
CA LEU A 53 0.56 10.90 -13.82
C LEU A 53 0.75 10.34 -12.40
N LEU A 54 0.18 9.17 -12.11
CA LEU A 54 0.28 8.54 -10.79
C LEU A 54 1.71 8.11 -10.45
N ASP A 55 2.51 7.70 -11.43
CA ASP A 55 3.92 7.37 -11.21
C ASP A 55 4.75 8.64 -10.94
N ASP A 56 4.50 9.76 -11.61
CA ASP A 56 5.14 11.04 -11.32
C ASP A 56 4.79 11.54 -9.91
N LEU A 57 3.53 11.42 -9.50
CA LEU A 57 3.10 11.73 -8.13
C LEU A 57 3.80 10.83 -7.11
N ARG A 58 3.87 9.53 -7.35
CA ARG A 58 4.55 8.56 -6.48
C ARG A 58 6.04 8.85 -6.37
N ASN A 59 6.68 9.13 -7.48
CA ASN A 59 8.13 9.38 -7.56
C ASN A 59 8.50 10.80 -7.12
N ARG A 60 7.52 11.61 -6.70
CA ARG A 60 7.71 12.98 -6.24
C ARG A 60 8.28 13.93 -7.31
N VAL A 61 8.07 13.61 -8.59
CA VAL A 61 8.42 14.50 -9.71
C VAL A 61 7.64 15.82 -9.60
N CYS A 62 6.39 15.74 -9.15
CA CYS A 62 5.59 16.90 -8.77
C CYS A 62 5.01 16.73 -7.37
N THR A 63 4.93 17.81 -6.58
CA THR A 63 4.44 17.80 -5.19
C THR A 63 3.63 19.06 -4.89
N GLY A 64 2.90 19.07 -3.75
CA GLY A 64 2.15 20.23 -3.29
C GLY A 64 1.15 20.74 -4.33
N HIS A 65 1.15 22.06 -4.58
CA HIS A 65 0.23 22.70 -5.53
C HIS A 65 0.44 22.23 -6.97
N SER A 66 1.69 21.96 -7.37
CA SER A 66 1.99 21.45 -8.71
C SER A 66 1.36 20.07 -8.95
N ALA A 67 1.40 19.19 -7.94
CA ALA A 67 0.75 17.88 -8.02
C ALA A 67 -0.78 18.00 -8.14
N ILE A 68 -1.39 18.89 -7.36
CA ILE A 68 -2.83 19.17 -7.44
C ILE A 68 -3.20 19.71 -8.82
N ALA A 69 -2.42 20.67 -9.31
CA ALA A 69 -2.63 21.31 -10.60
C ALA A 69 -2.55 20.30 -11.78
N ASN A 70 -1.60 19.38 -11.74
CA ASN A 70 -1.46 18.33 -12.75
C ASN A 70 -2.64 17.34 -12.71
N VAL A 71 -3.11 16.95 -11.52
CA VAL A 71 -4.30 16.12 -11.39
C VAL A 71 -5.55 16.83 -11.91
N ASN A 72 -5.75 18.10 -11.54
CA ASN A 72 -6.91 18.88 -11.99
C ASN A 72 -6.89 19.06 -13.51
N ARG A 73 -5.72 19.31 -14.10
CA ARG A 73 -5.57 19.41 -15.54
C ARG A 73 -5.93 18.09 -16.23
N PHE A 74 -5.42 16.98 -15.73
CA PHE A 74 -5.74 15.66 -16.27
C PHE A 74 -7.24 15.34 -16.19
N ILE A 75 -7.89 15.69 -15.07
CA ILE A 75 -9.34 15.52 -14.89
C ILE A 75 -10.12 16.40 -15.87
N LEU A 76 -9.69 17.64 -16.08
CA LEU A 76 -10.35 18.55 -17.02
C LEU A 76 -10.32 17.99 -18.44
N GLU A 77 -9.20 17.40 -18.83
CA GLU A 77 -9.02 16.77 -20.17
C GLU A 77 -9.74 15.41 -20.29
N ASN A 78 -10.02 14.75 -19.16
CA ASN A 78 -10.64 13.42 -19.08
C ASN A 78 -11.87 13.42 -18.15
N LYS A 79 -12.77 14.36 -18.34
CA LYS A 79 -13.91 14.62 -17.45
C LYS A 79 -14.78 13.39 -17.18
N GLN A 80 -14.96 12.54 -18.19
CA GLN A 80 -15.72 11.29 -18.06
C GLN A 80 -15.07 10.27 -17.11
N GLN A 81 -13.80 10.47 -16.74
CA GLN A 81 -13.04 9.58 -15.84
C GLN A 81 -12.86 10.19 -14.44
N GLU A 82 -13.42 11.34 -14.15
CA GLU A 82 -13.22 12.08 -12.90
C GLU A 82 -13.44 11.21 -11.66
N ASP A 83 -14.54 10.47 -11.58
CA ASP A 83 -14.89 9.67 -10.42
C ASP A 83 -13.90 8.53 -10.18
N ILE A 84 -13.46 7.87 -11.24
CA ILE A 84 -12.47 6.79 -11.11
C ILE A 84 -11.10 7.34 -10.70
N ILE A 85 -10.71 8.50 -11.22
CA ILE A 85 -9.45 9.17 -10.86
C ILE A 85 -9.47 9.50 -9.35
N TYR A 86 -10.53 10.10 -8.85
CA TYR A 86 -10.68 10.41 -7.43
C TYR A 86 -10.70 9.14 -6.57
N SER A 87 -11.34 8.08 -7.03
CA SER A 87 -11.37 6.80 -6.31
C SER A 87 -9.97 6.19 -6.19
N ILE A 88 -9.15 6.26 -7.24
CA ILE A 88 -7.76 5.82 -7.23
C ILE A 88 -6.94 6.66 -6.23
N LEU A 89 -7.07 7.98 -6.26
CA LEU A 89 -6.35 8.88 -5.34
C LEU A 89 -6.75 8.66 -3.87
N ASN A 90 -8.01 8.37 -3.61
CA ASN A 90 -8.53 8.02 -2.29
C ASN A 90 -8.22 6.57 -1.88
N ARG A 91 -7.71 5.76 -2.83
CA ARG A 91 -7.36 4.35 -2.62
C ARG A 91 -8.57 3.48 -2.27
N ASP A 92 -9.73 3.83 -2.78
CA ASP A 92 -10.97 3.09 -2.60
C ASP A 92 -11.87 3.22 -3.83
N LEU A 93 -12.13 2.11 -4.49
CA LEU A 93 -13.05 2.01 -5.63
C LEU A 93 -14.51 1.77 -5.20
N ASN A 94 -14.79 1.78 -3.90
CA ASN A 94 -16.12 1.58 -3.32
C ASN A 94 -16.85 0.31 -3.82
N MET A 95 -16.09 -0.77 -4.09
CA MET A 95 -16.66 -2.00 -4.68
C MET A 95 -16.89 -3.12 -3.66
N GLY A 96 -16.71 -2.83 -2.36
CA GLY A 96 -16.93 -3.81 -1.28
C GLY A 96 -16.03 -5.06 -1.36
N ALA A 97 -14.88 -4.96 -2.04
CA ALA A 97 -13.91 -6.04 -2.15
C ALA A 97 -12.57 -5.63 -1.54
N ASN A 98 -12.00 -6.49 -0.71
CA ASN A 98 -10.65 -6.29 -0.16
C ASN A 98 -9.57 -6.85 -1.10
N THR A 99 -8.30 -6.48 -0.85
CA THR A 99 -7.16 -6.87 -1.66
C THR A 99 -6.99 -8.38 -1.83
N THR A 100 -7.23 -9.14 -0.78
CA THR A 100 -7.18 -10.62 -0.82
C THR A 100 -8.25 -11.19 -1.75
N SER A 101 -9.47 -10.65 -1.70
CA SER A 101 -10.56 -11.06 -2.57
C SER A 101 -10.31 -10.69 -4.04
N ILE A 102 -9.69 -9.54 -4.29
CA ILE A 102 -9.30 -9.11 -5.64
C ILE A 102 -8.23 -10.04 -6.21
N ASN A 103 -7.13 -10.27 -5.50
CA ASN A 103 -6.06 -11.17 -5.93
C ASN A 103 -6.61 -12.59 -6.19
N LYS A 104 -7.44 -13.12 -5.29
CA LYS A 104 -8.10 -14.42 -5.46
C LYS A 104 -9.02 -14.45 -6.69
N ALA A 105 -9.75 -13.37 -6.96
CA ALA A 105 -10.67 -13.32 -8.11
C ALA A 105 -9.92 -13.26 -9.44
N ILE A 106 -8.76 -12.60 -9.47
CA ILE A 106 -7.88 -12.49 -10.64
C ILE A 106 -6.98 -13.74 -10.80
N ASN A 107 -6.86 -14.55 -9.73
CA ASN A 107 -5.92 -15.66 -9.63
C ASN A 107 -4.45 -15.25 -9.83
N ALA A 108 -4.08 -14.08 -9.32
CA ALA A 108 -2.71 -13.55 -9.34
C ALA A 108 -2.51 -12.53 -8.22
N ASP A 109 -1.31 -12.45 -7.67
CA ASP A 109 -0.93 -11.49 -6.63
C ASP A 109 -0.56 -10.12 -7.22
N ILE A 110 -1.52 -9.50 -7.93
CA ILE A 110 -1.32 -8.18 -8.55
C ILE A 110 -1.22 -7.04 -7.53
N ILE A 111 -1.80 -7.22 -6.36
CA ILE A 111 -1.71 -6.27 -5.25
C ILE A 111 -0.79 -6.89 -4.20
N PRO A 112 0.39 -6.29 -3.92
CA PRO A 112 1.31 -6.81 -2.91
C PRO A 112 0.62 -6.89 -1.54
N THR A 113 0.73 -8.02 -0.87
CA THR A 113 0.26 -8.20 0.50
C THR A 113 1.41 -8.62 1.39
N PHE A 114 1.62 -7.89 2.47
CA PHE A 114 2.59 -8.26 3.50
C PHE A 114 1.82 -8.72 4.73
N LYS A 115 1.95 -9.99 5.06
CA LYS A 115 1.26 -10.60 6.20
C LYS A 115 2.25 -10.83 7.32
N VAL A 116 1.90 -10.39 8.51
CA VAL A 116 2.66 -10.63 9.73
C VAL A 116 1.86 -11.51 10.67
N ALA A 117 2.55 -12.27 11.51
CA ALA A 117 1.90 -13.00 12.60
C ALA A 117 1.20 -12.01 13.54
N LEU A 118 -0.05 -12.27 13.83
CA LEU A 118 -0.85 -11.51 14.78
C LEU A 118 -1.24 -12.40 15.95
N ALA A 119 -1.23 -11.82 17.15
CA ALA A 119 -1.77 -12.49 18.32
C ALA A 119 -3.28 -12.72 18.14
N ASN A 120 -3.73 -13.90 18.52
CA ASN A 120 -5.16 -14.17 18.61
C ASN A 120 -5.73 -13.55 19.88
N PRO A 121 -7.01 -13.13 19.88
CA PRO A 121 -7.69 -12.78 21.11
C PRO A 121 -7.71 -13.96 22.08
N TYR A 122 -7.57 -13.67 23.39
CA TYR A 122 -7.70 -14.69 24.42
C TYR A 122 -9.08 -15.36 24.33
N GLN A 123 -9.08 -16.68 24.25
CA GLN A 123 -10.28 -17.50 24.27
C GLN A 123 -10.10 -18.61 25.31
N PRO A 124 -10.84 -18.59 26.45
CA PRO A 124 -10.67 -19.56 27.53
C PRO A 124 -10.71 -21.02 27.07
N LYS A 125 -11.57 -21.34 26.10
CA LYS A 125 -11.70 -22.70 25.55
C LYS A 125 -10.50 -23.20 24.72
N ARG A 126 -9.60 -22.30 24.34
CA ARG A 126 -8.42 -22.61 23.50
C ARG A 126 -7.10 -22.53 24.29
N VAL A 127 -7.18 -22.16 25.55
CA VAL A 127 -6.00 -21.94 26.38
C VAL A 127 -6.06 -22.87 27.56
N ASP A 128 -5.16 -23.84 27.60
CA ASP A 128 -4.96 -24.72 28.74
C ASP A 128 -3.61 -24.34 29.39
N PHE A 129 -3.65 -23.63 30.48
CA PHE A 129 -2.46 -23.21 31.19
C PHE A 129 -1.73 -24.38 31.90
N ALA A 130 -2.38 -25.56 32.02
CA ALA A 130 -1.77 -26.75 32.61
C ALA A 130 -1.01 -27.60 31.59
N SER A 131 -1.23 -27.41 30.28
CA SER A 131 -0.72 -28.26 29.21
C SER A 131 0.63 -27.88 28.62
N GLY A 132 1.29 -26.81 29.09
CA GLY A 132 2.56 -26.39 28.50
C GLY A 132 3.21 -25.20 29.17
N ASP A 133 4.38 -24.81 28.65
CA ASP A 133 5.11 -23.64 29.14
C ASP A 133 4.46 -22.37 28.63
N TRP A 134 4.06 -21.49 29.54
CA TRP A 134 3.49 -20.20 29.25
C TRP A 134 4.47 -19.09 29.61
N TYR A 135 4.65 -18.18 28.65
CA TYR A 135 5.53 -17.03 28.81
C TYR A 135 4.73 -15.73 28.79
N GLY A 136 4.97 -14.88 29.75
CA GLY A 136 4.43 -13.53 29.80
C GLY A 136 5.47 -12.51 29.35
N SER A 137 5.08 -11.56 28.53
CA SER A 137 5.93 -10.44 28.16
C SER A 137 5.18 -9.11 28.30
N ARG A 138 5.93 -8.05 28.61
CA ARG A 138 5.37 -6.70 28.63
C ARG A 138 4.97 -6.29 27.23
N LYS A 139 3.74 -5.78 27.05
CA LYS A 139 3.34 -5.13 25.82
C LYS A 139 4.00 -3.76 25.74
N LEU A 140 4.97 -3.62 24.85
CA LEU A 140 5.64 -2.35 24.61
C LEU A 140 4.77 -1.46 23.73
N ASP A 141 4.79 -0.17 24.02
CA ASP A 141 4.20 0.85 23.15
C ASP A 141 5.24 1.29 22.13
N GLY A 142 4.84 1.35 20.85
CA GLY A 142 5.76 1.70 19.78
C GLY A 142 5.35 1.16 18.41
N VAL A 143 6.21 1.41 17.44
CA VAL A 143 6.03 0.92 16.08
C VAL A 143 6.65 -0.48 15.96
N ARG A 144 5.87 -1.43 15.42
CA ARG A 144 6.40 -2.76 15.12
C ARG A 144 7.47 -2.66 14.04
N CYS A 145 8.65 -3.14 14.37
CA CYS A 145 9.73 -3.39 13.43
C CYS A 145 9.94 -4.90 13.29
N ILE A 146 9.92 -5.39 12.07
CA ILE A 146 10.18 -6.79 11.74
C ILE A 146 11.57 -6.82 11.14
N CYS A 147 12.45 -7.60 11.72
CA CYS A 147 13.77 -7.85 11.20
C CYS A 147 13.76 -9.15 10.41
N ARG A 148 14.42 -9.14 9.25
CA ARG A 148 14.70 -10.31 8.43
C ARG A 148 16.18 -10.36 8.17
N LYS A 149 16.79 -11.48 8.47
CA LYS A 149 18.20 -11.74 8.17
C LYS A 149 18.29 -12.91 7.21
N GLU A 150 18.95 -12.68 6.09
CA GLU A 150 19.25 -13.71 5.07
C GLU A 150 20.69 -13.53 4.60
N MET A 151 21.51 -14.58 4.70
CA MET A 151 22.89 -14.62 4.20
C MET A 151 23.70 -13.35 4.56
N ASN A 152 23.71 -12.88 5.78
CA ASN A 152 24.34 -11.66 6.25
C ASN A 152 23.66 -10.32 5.85
N THR A 153 22.60 -10.36 5.09
CA THR A 153 21.80 -9.14 4.81
C THR A 153 20.69 -9.02 5.82
N VAL A 154 20.66 -7.90 6.52
CA VAL A 154 19.62 -7.56 7.52
C VAL A 154 18.71 -6.50 6.92
N THR A 155 17.41 -6.74 6.96
CA THR A 155 16.41 -5.79 6.46
C THR A 155 15.31 -5.60 7.50
N PHE A 156 14.84 -4.38 7.64
CA PHE A 156 13.83 -4.01 8.61
C PHE A 156 12.54 -3.57 7.93
N PHE A 157 11.41 -4.09 8.39
CA PHE A 157 10.10 -3.80 7.80
C PHE A 157 9.11 -3.34 8.87
N SER A 158 8.25 -2.40 8.47
CA SER A 158 7.06 -2.07 9.25
C SER A 158 6.03 -3.20 9.20
N ARG A 159 4.99 -3.13 10.03
CA ARG A 159 3.85 -4.07 10.01
C ARG A 159 3.24 -4.27 8.61
N ASN A 160 3.32 -3.28 7.76
CA ASN A 160 2.75 -3.30 6.41
C ASN A 160 3.79 -3.61 5.32
N GLY A 161 4.99 -4.07 5.71
CA GLY A 161 6.06 -4.43 4.78
C GLY A 161 6.80 -3.24 4.15
N LYS A 162 6.64 -2.02 4.70
CA LYS A 162 7.45 -0.87 4.28
C LYS A 162 8.81 -0.97 4.95
N GLU A 163 9.87 -0.91 4.17
CA GLU A 163 11.25 -0.94 4.65
C GLU A 163 11.61 0.32 5.47
N PHE A 164 12.38 0.12 6.54
CA PHE A 164 13.02 1.17 7.31
C PHE A 164 14.47 1.31 6.87
N LEU A 165 14.81 2.44 6.29
CA LEU A 165 16.15 2.71 5.76
C LEU A 165 17.10 3.37 6.78
N THR A 166 16.63 3.64 7.99
CA THR A 166 17.37 4.47 8.98
C THR A 166 17.87 3.68 10.19
N LEU A 167 17.85 2.34 10.12
CA LEU A 167 18.20 1.47 11.25
C LEU A 167 19.59 0.82 11.14
N GLY A 168 20.53 1.45 10.42
CA GLY A 168 21.86 0.88 10.16
C GLY A 168 22.66 0.52 11.42
N ASN A 169 22.47 1.23 12.53
CA ASN A 169 23.14 0.87 13.81
C ASN A 169 22.62 -0.48 14.34
N LEU A 170 21.33 -0.77 14.19
CA LEU A 170 20.75 -2.07 14.59
C LEU A 170 21.17 -3.17 13.61
N GLU A 171 21.36 -2.87 12.35
CA GLU A 171 21.85 -3.83 11.35
C GLU A 171 23.19 -4.44 11.78
N ASN A 172 24.13 -3.61 12.24
CA ASN A 172 25.44 -4.07 12.72
C ASN A 172 25.36 -4.99 13.92
N GLU A 173 24.42 -4.75 14.84
CA GLU A 173 24.24 -5.62 16.00
C GLU A 173 23.53 -6.93 15.64
N ILE A 174 22.51 -6.87 14.81
CA ILE A 174 21.73 -8.03 14.41
C ILE A 174 22.55 -8.96 13.49
N SER A 175 23.43 -8.42 12.67
CA SER A 175 24.30 -9.22 11.80
C SER A 175 25.18 -10.21 12.59
N LYS A 176 25.49 -9.88 13.86
CA LYS A 176 26.28 -10.76 14.77
C LYS A 176 25.48 -11.95 15.31
N ILE A 177 24.16 -11.93 15.26
CA ILE A 177 23.32 -13.04 15.69
C ILE A 177 23.46 -14.16 14.66
N PRO A 178 23.82 -15.40 15.07
CA PRO A 178 24.00 -16.50 14.13
C PRO A 178 22.68 -16.96 13.51
N GLY A 179 22.76 -17.44 12.27
CA GLY A 179 21.63 -18.00 11.51
C GLY A 179 20.80 -16.96 10.79
N ASP A 180 19.93 -17.45 9.91
CA ASP A 180 18.92 -16.67 9.19
C ASP A 180 17.60 -16.70 9.95
N PHE A 181 16.80 -15.63 9.89
CA PHE A 181 15.49 -15.54 10.57
C PHE A 181 14.58 -14.47 9.98
#